data_2471a0a5550619f18a57b6865b749f1c
#
_entry.id   2471a0a5550619f18a57b6865b749f1c
#
_cell.length_a   1.000
_cell.length_b   1.000
_cell.length_c   1.000
_cell.angle_alpha   90.00
_cell.angle_beta   90.00
_cell.angle_gamma   90.00
#
_symmetry.space_group_name_H-M   'P 1'
#
loop_
_entity.id
_entity.type
_entity.pdbx_description
1 polymer ?
#
loop_
_entity_poly.entity_id
_entity_poly.type
_entity_poly.pdbx_seq_one_letter_code
_entity_poly.pdbx_strand_id
1 'polypeptide(L)'
;MGFGFGGEWTAAAVLIGEVIRAEHRGKAVGAMQSAWPVGWGIAALIATLLFTVFAQELAWRVLFWIGLTPAVLVFFVRRLVTEPPVFAKTQENLAAAGQKANFLEIFSPSMVKTTALTCLLSTGAQGGYYSITLWLPTFLRTERKLTVLGTGGYLAVIIIGSLIGGWISAWLCDRIGRRANFILFAVCSIVTVIGYTQLPVDDTMMLFLGFPLGFFSQGVFSGMGPFLTELFPTRIRGSGQGFAYNFGRGIAAMNPLLVGMLSAVLPLGQSIGVFAVIAYGLLTAAALLLPETKGRLLTAEAAWVRGTVA
;
A
#
# COMPACT_ATOMS: atom_id res chain seq x y z
N MET A 1 7.72 -17.70 -2.12
CA MET A 1 6.66 -16.70 -2.34
C MET A 1 7.02 -15.33 -1.74
N GLY A 2 7.37 -15.22 -0.45
CA GLY A 2 7.64 -13.93 0.20
C GLY A 2 8.71 -13.06 -0.46
N PHE A 3 9.84 -13.62 -0.87
CA PHE A 3 10.91 -12.85 -1.54
C PHE A 3 10.46 -12.23 -2.87
N GLY A 4 9.75 -13.01 -3.72
CA GLY A 4 9.24 -12.48 -4.99
C GLY A 4 8.23 -11.36 -4.78
N PHE A 5 7.27 -11.58 -3.89
CA PHE A 5 6.23 -10.61 -3.56
C PHE A 5 6.78 -9.31 -2.93
N GLY A 6 7.84 -9.41 -2.10
CA GLY A 6 8.49 -8.24 -1.51
C GLY A 6 9.19 -7.34 -2.52
N GLY A 7 9.78 -7.92 -3.58
CA GLY A 7 10.50 -7.17 -4.61
C GLY A 7 9.61 -6.60 -5.72
N GLU A 8 8.54 -7.30 -6.08
CA GLU A 8 7.69 -6.98 -7.24
C GLU A 8 7.11 -5.56 -7.17
N TRP A 9 6.40 -5.24 -6.10
CA TRP A 9 5.78 -3.93 -5.94
C TRP A 9 6.79 -2.79 -6.00
N THR A 10 7.92 -2.96 -5.33
CA THR A 10 8.98 -1.95 -5.29
C THR A 10 9.57 -1.72 -6.67
N ALA A 11 9.89 -2.78 -7.40
CA ALA A 11 10.45 -2.70 -8.75
C ALA A 11 9.47 -1.98 -9.70
N ALA A 12 8.19 -2.35 -9.67
CA ALA A 12 7.16 -1.73 -10.50
C ALA A 12 6.96 -0.24 -10.15
N ALA A 13 6.90 0.12 -8.85
CA ALA A 13 6.70 1.49 -8.41
C ALA A 13 7.89 2.39 -8.75
N VAL A 14 9.12 1.90 -8.62
CA VAL A 14 10.34 2.62 -9.02
C VAL A 14 10.37 2.81 -10.53
N LEU A 15 10.19 1.74 -11.30
CA LEU A 15 10.21 1.78 -12.76
C LEU A 15 9.21 2.82 -13.31
N ILE A 16 7.96 2.76 -12.90
CA ILE A 16 6.93 3.70 -13.32
C ILE A 16 7.28 5.12 -12.85
N GLY A 17 7.74 5.26 -11.59
CA GLY A 17 8.11 6.56 -11.02
C GLY A 17 9.26 7.24 -11.74
N GLU A 18 10.20 6.50 -12.33
CA GLU A 18 11.34 7.02 -13.08
C GLU A 18 11.02 7.35 -14.54
N VAL A 19 10.09 6.62 -15.16
CA VAL A 19 9.71 6.82 -16.57
C VAL A 19 8.69 7.95 -16.73
N ILE A 20 7.77 8.10 -15.78
CA ILE A 20 6.66 9.05 -15.88
C ILE A 20 7.08 10.46 -15.42
N ARG A 21 6.54 11.48 -16.09
CA ARG A 21 6.73 12.88 -15.70
C ARG A 21 6.26 13.14 -14.27
N ALA A 22 6.95 14.02 -13.54
CA ALA A 22 6.67 14.35 -12.15
C ALA A 22 5.19 14.74 -11.88
N GLU A 23 4.56 15.44 -12.83
CA GLU A 23 3.18 15.91 -12.79
C GLU A 23 2.13 14.78 -12.80
N HIS A 24 2.48 13.62 -13.33
CA HIS A 24 1.56 12.49 -13.51
C HIS A 24 2.00 11.24 -12.74
N ARG A 25 3.04 11.35 -11.94
CA ARG A 25 3.64 10.22 -11.21
C ARG A 25 2.64 9.59 -10.22
N GLY A 26 1.88 10.41 -9.50
CA GLY A 26 0.84 9.94 -8.61
C GLY A 26 -0.23 9.13 -9.35
N LYS A 27 -0.72 9.66 -10.47
CA LYS A 27 -1.74 8.96 -11.29
C LYS A 27 -1.22 7.63 -11.85
N ALA A 28 0.00 7.60 -12.37
CA ALA A 28 0.57 6.40 -12.99
C ALA A 28 0.82 5.29 -11.96
N VAL A 29 1.46 5.62 -10.84
CA VAL A 29 1.72 4.65 -9.77
C VAL A 29 0.41 4.26 -9.05
N GLY A 30 -0.53 5.20 -8.91
CA GLY A 30 -1.85 4.91 -8.36
C GLY A 30 -2.68 3.98 -9.26
N ALA A 31 -2.58 4.12 -10.59
CA ALA A 31 -3.19 3.18 -11.53
C ALA A 31 -2.60 1.77 -11.38
N MET A 32 -1.28 1.66 -11.24
CA MET A 32 -0.64 0.38 -10.91
C MET A 32 -1.16 -0.19 -9.57
N GLN A 33 -1.29 0.66 -8.56
CA GLN A 33 -1.75 0.24 -7.24
C GLN A 33 -3.22 -0.24 -7.25
N SER A 34 -4.06 0.25 -8.17
CA SER A 34 -5.44 -0.21 -8.33
C SER A 34 -5.55 -1.66 -8.81
N ALA A 35 -4.47 -2.26 -9.32
CA ALA A 35 -4.43 -3.69 -9.64
C ALA A 35 -4.65 -4.57 -8.39
N TRP A 36 -4.30 -4.09 -7.19
CA TRP A 36 -4.50 -4.84 -5.95
C TRP A 36 -5.97 -5.18 -5.66
N PRO A 37 -6.90 -4.20 -5.52
CA PRO A 37 -8.30 -4.50 -5.28
C PRO A 37 -8.98 -5.22 -6.46
N VAL A 38 -8.56 -4.95 -7.70
CA VAL A 38 -9.04 -5.71 -8.88
C VAL A 38 -8.63 -7.17 -8.78
N GLY A 39 -7.36 -7.44 -8.52
CA GLY A 39 -6.84 -8.81 -8.37
C GLY A 39 -7.52 -9.55 -7.22
N TRP A 40 -7.75 -8.88 -6.10
CA TRP A 40 -8.48 -9.45 -4.97
C TRP A 40 -9.93 -9.79 -5.33
N GLY A 41 -10.63 -8.89 -6.01
CA GLY A 41 -11.99 -9.12 -6.50
C GLY A 41 -12.07 -10.31 -7.47
N ILE A 42 -11.17 -10.37 -8.44
CA ILE A 42 -11.08 -11.49 -9.40
C ILE A 42 -10.81 -12.82 -8.68
N ALA A 43 -9.85 -12.83 -7.75
CA ALA A 43 -9.52 -14.02 -6.98
C ALA A 43 -10.70 -14.51 -6.13
N ALA A 44 -11.46 -13.59 -5.51
CA ALA A 44 -12.66 -13.92 -4.77
C ALA A 44 -13.77 -14.51 -5.66
N LEU A 45 -13.98 -13.95 -6.85
CA LEU A 45 -14.96 -14.48 -7.82
C LEU A 45 -14.56 -15.88 -8.30
N ILE A 46 -13.30 -16.07 -8.70
CA ILE A 46 -12.79 -17.37 -9.15
C ILE A 46 -12.91 -18.40 -8.01
N ALA A 47 -12.52 -18.03 -6.80
CA ALA A 47 -12.65 -18.92 -5.64
C ALA A 47 -14.11 -19.32 -5.42
N THR A 48 -15.04 -18.36 -5.42
CA THR A 48 -16.47 -18.64 -5.26
C THR A 48 -16.96 -19.64 -6.33
N LEU A 49 -16.62 -19.41 -7.61
CA LEU A 49 -17.01 -20.31 -8.71
C LEU A 49 -16.42 -21.71 -8.53
N LEU A 50 -15.14 -21.81 -8.21
CA LEU A 50 -14.48 -23.12 -8.05
C LEU A 50 -15.05 -23.91 -6.88
N PHE A 51 -15.33 -23.26 -5.75
CA PHE A 51 -15.92 -23.93 -4.58
C PHE A 51 -17.39 -24.30 -4.76
N THR A 52 -18.09 -23.74 -5.75
CA THR A 52 -19.45 -24.18 -6.12
C THR A 52 -19.46 -25.33 -7.11
N VAL A 53 -18.43 -25.43 -7.98
CA VAL A 53 -18.38 -26.43 -9.07
C VAL A 53 -17.58 -27.67 -8.65
N PHE A 54 -16.53 -27.51 -7.88
CA PHE A 54 -15.62 -28.59 -7.49
C PHE A 54 -15.71 -28.91 -5.99
N ALA A 55 -15.42 -30.16 -5.63
CA ALA A 55 -15.21 -30.53 -4.23
C ALA A 55 -14.09 -29.69 -3.61
N GLN A 56 -14.22 -29.36 -2.33
CA GLN A 56 -13.30 -28.47 -1.62
C GLN A 56 -11.84 -28.85 -1.77
N GLU A 57 -11.54 -30.16 -1.79
CA GLU A 57 -10.17 -30.69 -1.93
C GLU A 57 -9.53 -30.39 -3.30
N LEU A 58 -10.34 -30.28 -4.35
CA LEU A 58 -9.87 -29.99 -5.69
C LEU A 58 -9.93 -28.46 -5.98
N ALA A 59 -10.95 -27.77 -5.50
CA ALA A 59 -11.18 -26.36 -5.77
C ALA A 59 -9.97 -25.48 -5.40
N TRP A 60 -9.39 -25.66 -4.22
CA TRP A 60 -8.23 -24.87 -3.81
C TRP A 60 -6.98 -25.17 -4.66
N ARG A 61 -6.78 -26.43 -5.09
CA ARG A 61 -5.66 -26.79 -5.97
C ARG A 61 -5.76 -26.13 -7.33
N VAL A 62 -6.97 -26.18 -7.94
CA VAL A 62 -7.25 -25.51 -9.22
C VAL A 62 -7.06 -23.99 -9.11
N LEU A 63 -7.48 -23.39 -7.98
CA LEU A 63 -7.27 -21.96 -7.72
C LEU A 63 -5.77 -21.60 -7.73
N PHE A 64 -4.92 -22.40 -7.11
CA PHE A 64 -3.46 -22.20 -7.16
C PHE A 64 -2.87 -22.40 -8.55
N TRP A 65 -3.39 -23.34 -9.34
CA TRP A 65 -2.96 -23.53 -10.72
C TRP A 65 -3.31 -22.34 -11.62
N ILE A 66 -4.49 -21.79 -11.45
CA ILE A 66 -4.88 -20.54 -12.12
C ILE A 66 -3.94 -19.40 -11.72
N GLY A 67 -3.51 -19.36 -10.45
CA GLY A 67 -2.54 -18.39 -9.95
C GLY A 67 -1.14 -18.47 -10.59
N LEU A 68 -0.83 -19.52 -11.35
CA LEU A 68 0.42 -19.62 -12.13
C LEU A 68 0.33 -18.90 -13.49
N THR A 69 -0.87 -18.62 -14.00
CA THR A 69 -1.04 -18.02 -15.33
C THR A 69 -0.30 -16.67 -15.49
N PRO A 70 -0.24 -15.76 -14.50
CA PRO A 70 0.54 -14.54 -14.62
C PRO A 70 2.04 -14.77 -14.83
N ALA A 71 2.59 -15.93 -14.46
CA ALA A 71 4.01 -16.23 -14.68
C ALA A 71 4.37 -16.23 -16.19
N VAL A 72 3.41 -16.54 -17.05
CA VAL A 72 3.60 -16.47 -18.52
C VAL A 72 3.87 -15.02 -18.96
N LEU A 73 3.31 -14.01 -18.28
CA LEU A 73 3.52 -12.61 -18.59
C LEU A 73 4.97 -12.16 -18.40
N VAL A 74 5.75 -12.85 -17.56
CA VAL A 74 7.17 -12.53 -17.32
C VAL A 74 7.99 -12.59 -18.61
N PHE A 75 7.68 -13.53 -19.52
CA PHE A 75 8.37 -13.62 -20.82
C PHE A 75 8.12 -12.39 -21.69
N PHE A 76 6.89 -11.87 -21.67
CA PHE A 76 6.54 -10.66 -22.42
C PHE A 76 7.13 -9.41 -21.77
N VAL A 77 7.04 -9.27 -20.46
CA VAL A 77 7.59 -8.12 -19.73
C VAL A 77 9.10 -8.00 -19.96
N ARG A 78 9.86 -9.09 -19.85
CA ARG A 78 11.31 -9.09 -20.09
C ARG A 78 11.72 -8.65 -21.51
N ARG A 79 10.85 -8.82 -22.50
CA ARG A 79 11.13 -8.42 -23.89
C ARG A 79 10.70 -6.99 -24.19
N LEU A 80 9.73 -6.45 -23.47
CA LEU A 80 9.10 -5.17 -23.79
C LEU A 80 9.56 -4.03 -22.87
N VAL A 81 10.07 -4.33 -21.67
CA VAL A 81 10.47 -3.32 -20.70
C VAL A 81 11.97 -3.06 -20.82
N THR A 82 12.32 -1.80 -21.10
CA THR A 82 13.69 -1.29 -21.13
C THR A 82 14.02 -0.59 -19.81
N GLU A 83 15.32 -0.56 -19.47
CA GLU A 83 15.80 0.16 -18.27
C GLU A 83 15.52 1.67 -18.38
N PRO A 84 15.07 2.32 -17.30
CA PRO A 84 14.85 3.75 -17.28
C PRO A 84 16.13 4.56 -17.60
N PRO A 85 16.04 5.60 -18.44
CA PRO A 85 17.23 6.40 -18.81
C PRO A 85 17.95 7.04 -17.61
N VAL A 86 17.18 7.42 -16.57
CA VAL A 86 17.74 8.01 -15.33
C VAL A 86 18.58 6.99 -14.57
N PHE A 87 18.13 5.75 -14.51
CA PHE A 87 18.86 4.65 -13.87
C PHE A 87 20.13 4.30 -14.67
N ALA A 88 20.02 4.12 -16.00
CA ALA A 88 21.15 3.83 -16.88
C ALA A 88 22.26 4.88 -16.73
N LYS A 89 21.90 6.16 -16.81
CA LYS A 89 22.87 7.26 -16.63
C LYS A 89 23.49 7.29 -15.23
N THR A 90 22.74 6.95 -14.18
CA THR A 90 23.28 6.85 -12.83
C THR A 90 24.30 5.72 -12.73
N GLN A 91 24.04 4.57 -13.33
CA GLN A 91 24.97 3.43 -13.38
C GLN A 91 26.26 3.77 -14.13
N GLU A 92 26.16 4.46 -15.27
CA GLU A 92 27.32 4.95 -16.01
C GLU A 92 28.19 5.91 -15.19
N ASN A 93 27.56 6.86 -14.50
CA ASN A 93 28.27 7.81 -13.62
C ASN A 93 28.98 7.11 -12.45
N LEU A 94 28.33 6.12 -11.82
CA LEU A 94 28.92 5.33 -10.75
C LEU A 94 30.11 4.50 -11.25
N ALA A 95 29.95 3.86 -12.40
CA ALA A 95 31.03 3.08 -13.03
C ALA A 95 32.23 3.96 -13.38
N ALA A 96 32.02 5.17 -13.97
CA ALA A 96 33.04 6.13 -14.27
C ALA A 96 33.78 6.64 -13.01
N ALA A 97 33.09 6.74 -11.89
CA ALA A 97 33.65 7.13 -10.59
C ALA A 97 34.29 5.95 -9.83
N GLY A 98 34.27 4.73 -10.36
CA GLY A 98 34.74 3.52 -9.66
C GLY A 98 33.92 3.16 -8.41
N GLN A 99 32.69 3.68 -8.31
CA GLN A 99 31.79 3.48 -7.17
C GLN A 99 30.73 2.43 -7.48
N LYS A 100 30.25 1.76 -6.42
CA LYS A 100 29.10 0.84 -6.50
C LYS A 100 28.00 1.32 -5.55
N ALA A 101 26.76 1.15 -5.99
CA ALA A 101 25.62 1.37 -5.09
C ALA A 101 25.71 0.44 -3.88
N ASN A 102 25.61 1.01 -2.69
CA ASN A 102 25.68 0.24 -1.44
C ASN A 102 24.34 0.30 -0.71
N PHE A 103 23.75 -0.87 -0.45
CA PHE A 103 22.50 -0.98 0.31
C PHE A 103 22.59 -0.29 1.69
N LEU A 104 23.72 -0.41 2.37
CA LEU A 104 23.91 0.16 3.72
C LEU A 104 23.85 1.70 3.73
N GLU A 105 23.92 2.35 2.60
CA GLU A 105 23.83 3.79 2.51
C GLU A 105 22.48 4.35 2.96
N ILE A 106 21.41 3.56 2.92
CA ILE A 106 20.10 3.94 3.48
C ILE A 106 20.17 4.21 4.99
N PHE A 107 21.18 3.69 5.69
CA PHE A 107 21.45 3.90 7.12
C PHE A 107 22.53 4.94 7.39
N SER A 108 23.04 5.61 6.36
CA SER A 108 24.01 6.69 6.53
C SER A 108 23.41 7.86 7.35
N PRO A 109 24.23 8.68 8.02
CA PRO A 109 23.76 9.82 8.81
C PRO A 109 22.85 10.78 8.02
N SER A 110 23.07 10.91 6.70
CA SER A 110 22.25 11.74 5.82
C SER A 110 20.89 11.14 5.48
N MET A 111 20.75 9.80 5.53
CA MET A 111 19.54 9.10 5.07
C MET A 111 18.76 8.40 6.19
N VAL A 112 19.39 8.13 7.33
CA VAL A 112 18.80 7.35 8.43
C VAL A 112 17.46 7.93 8.91
N LYS A 113 17.36 9.26 9.00
CA LYS A 113 16.12 9.94 9.39
C LYS A 113 15.01 9.69 8.36
N THR A 114 15.32 9.85 7.08
CA THR A 114 14.37 9.59 5.98
C THR A 114 13.95 8.13 5.97
N THR A 115 14.90 7.20 6.11
CA THR A 115 14.64 5.77 6.17
C THR A 115 13.74 5.40 7.36
N ALA A 116 14.05 5.90 8.57
CA ALA A 116 13.23 5.64 9.73
C ALA A 116 11.80 6.18 9.58
N LEU A 117 11.64 7.42 9.12
CA LEU A 117 10.33 8.04 8.93
C LEU A 117 9.52 7.34 7.82
N THR A 118 10.15 6.88 6.74
CA THR A 118 9.47 6.12 5.69
C THR A 118 9.09 4.71 6.15
N CYS A 119 9.88 4.08 7.01
CA CYS A 119 9.50 2.84 7.69
C CYS A 119 8.26 3.04 8.58
N LEU A 120 8.24 4.11 9.38
CA LEU A 120 7.07 4.44 10.22
C LEU A 120 5.83 4.75 9.39
N LEU A 121 5.97 5.52 8.30
CA LEU A 121 4.89 5.79 7.35
C LEU A 121 4.30 4.48 6.80
N SER A 122 5.17 3.57 6.35
CA SER A 122 4.78 2.28 5.78
C SER A 122 4.15 1.36 6.83
N THR A 123 4.69 1.35 8.05
CA THR A 123 4.12 0.61 9.18
C THR A 123 2.72 1.10 9.50
N GLY A 124 2.52 2.40 9.56
CA GLY A 124 1.23 3.01 9.84
C GLY A 124 0.18 2.70 8.76
N ALA A 125 0.54 2.86 7.48
CA ALA A 125 -0.36 2.57 6.37
C ALA A 125 -0.81 1.10 6.35
N GLN A 126 0.16 0.19 6.40
CA GLN A 126 -0.13 -1.24 6.33
C GLN A 126 -0.75 -1.77 7.62
N GLY A 127 -0.34 -1.23 8.79
CA GLY A 127 -0.91 -1.58 10.08
C GLY A 127 -2.39 -1.24 10.17
N GLY A 128 -2.78 -0.04 9.78
CA GLY A 128 -4.19 0.36 9.72
C GLY A 128 -4.99 -0.51 8.78
N TYR A 129 -4.49 -0.75 7.57
CA TYR A 129 -5.15 -1.59 6.59
C TYR A 129 -5.33 -3.04 7.06
N TYR A 130 -4.29 -3.67 7.64
CA TYR A 130 -4.36 -5.06 8.11
C TYR A 130 -5.25 -5.23 9.34
N SER A 131 -5.27 -4.25 10.23
CA SER A 131 -6.18 -4.26 11.40
C SER A 131 -7.64 -4.34 10.96
N ILE A 132 -7.99 -3.71 9.85
CA ILE A 132 -9.34 -3.70 9.31
C ILE A 132 -9.61 -4.93 8.46
N THR A 133 -8.85 -5.11 7.37
CA THR A 133 -9.21 -6.01 6.28
C THR A 133 -9.19 -7.48 6.68
N LEU A 134 -8.28 -7.87 7.57
CA LEU A 134 -8.16 -9.27 7.99
C LEU A 134 -9.23 -9.68 9.02
N TRP A 135 -9.67 -8.75 9.86
CA TRP A 135 -10.70 -9.02 10.86
C TRP A 135 -12.12 -8.66 10.42
N LEU A 136 -12.27 -7.90 9.34
CA LEU A 136 -13.56 -7.43 8.87
C LEU A 136 -14.57 -8.55 8.59
N PRO A 137 -14.24 -9.65 7.88
CA PRO A 137 -15.20 -10.75 7.69
C PRO A 137 -15.63 -11.38 9.02
N THR A 138 -14.71 -11.52 9.97
CA THR A 138 -15.02 -12.06 11.31
C THR A 138 -15.92 -11.10 12.07
N PHE A 139 -15.60 -9.80 12.10
CA PHE A 139 -16.43 -8.76 12.73
C PHE A 139 -17.86 -8.76 12.21
N LEU A 140 -18.05 -8.81 10.89
CA LEU A 140 -19.36 -8.85 10.26
C LEU A 140 -20.17 -10.09 10.66
N ARG A 141 -19.51 -11.23 10.81
CA ARG A 141 -20.14 -12.50 11.16
C ARG A 141 -20.40 -12.63 12.65
N THR A 142 -19.47 -12.22 13.51
CA THR A 142 -19.57 -12.46 14.96
C THR A 142 -20.32 -11.36 15.69
N GLU A 143 -20.02 -10.10 15.41
CA GLU A 143 -20.68 -8.96 16.10
C GLU A 143 -21.94 -8.50 15.39
N ARG A 144 -21.97 -8.54 14.06
CA ARG A 144 -23.15 -8.13 13.27
C ARG A 144 -24.05 -9.29 12.87
N LYS A 145 -23.63 -10.55 13.16
CA LYS A 145 -24.42 -11.78 12.91
C LYS A 145 -24.87 -11.95 11.46
N LEU A 146 -24.11 -11.40 10.51
CA LEU A 146 -24.41 -11.53 9.09
C LEU A 146 -24.09 -12.93 8.57
N THR A 147 -24.89 -13.38 7.61
CA THR A 147 -24.63 -14.65 6.91
C THR A 147 -23.40 -14.54 6.03
N VAL A 148 -22.86 -15.68 5.57
CA VAL A 148 -21.71 -15.72 4.64
C VAL A 148 -22.02 -14.97 3.34
N LEU A 149 -23.22 -15.18 2.76
CA LEU A 149 -23.68 -14.49 1.58
C LEU A 149 -23.90 -13.00 1.81
N GLY A 150 -24.50 -12.63 2.95
CA GLY A 150 -24.64 -11.23 3.37
C GLY A 150 -23.29 -10.52 3.46
N THR A 151 -22.30 -11.14 4.11
CA THR A 151 -20.93 -10.61 4.21
C THR A 151 -20.31 -10.28 2.85
N GLY A 152 -20.59 -11.09 1.81
CA GLY A 152 -20.10 -10.85 0.45
C GLY A 152 -20.55 -9.51 -0.13
N GLY A 153 -21.79 -9.11 0.09
CA GLY A 153 -22.30 -7.80 -0.35
C GLY A 153 -21.56 -6.62 0.29
N TYR A 154 -21.30 -6.68 1.59
CA TYR A 154 -20.52 -5.66 2.31
C TYR A 154 -19.08 -5.56 1.81
N LEU A 155 -18.44 -6.71 1.58
CA LEU A 155 -17.09 -6.73 1.03
C LEU A 155 -17.04 -6.16 -0.40
N ALA A 156 -18.06 -6.42 -1.23
CA ALA A 156 -18.14 -5.86 -2.57
C ALA A 156 -18.20 -4.32 -2.55
N VAL A 157 -19.02 -3.73 -1.67
CA VAL A 157 -19.10 -2.26 -1.51
C VAL A 157 -17.75 -1.68 -1.06
N ILE A 158 -17.06 -2.36 -0.14
CA ILE A 158 -15.73 -1.95 0.33
C ILE A 158 -14.70 -2.02 -0.80
N ILE A 159 -14.74 -3.07 -1.63
CA ILE A 159 -13.84 -3.23 -2.79
C ILE A 159 -14.09 -2.11 -3.81
N ILE A 160 -15.35 -1.78 -4.11
CA ILE A 160 -15.70 -0.67 -5.00
C ILE A 160 -15.18 0.65 -4.43
N GLY A 161 -15.41 0.89 -3.14
CA GLY A 161 -14.85 2.05 -2.44
C GLY A 161 -13.33 2.11 -2.56
N SER A 162 -12.65 0.99 -2.37
CA SER A 162 -11.17 0.88 -2.48
C SER A 162 -10.65 1.24 -3.87
N LEU A 163 -11.32 0.78 -4.93
CA LEU A 163 -10.97 1.13 -6.31
C LEU A 163 -11.09 2.62 -6.56
N ILE A 164 -12.26 3.19 -6.26
CA ILE A 164 -12.54 4.61 -6.50
C ILE A 164 -11.65 5.49 -5.63
N GLY A 165 -11.47 5.12 -4.35
CA GLY A 165 -10.61 5.82 -3.42
C GLY A 165 -9.15 5.83 -3.83
N GLY A 166 -8.65 4.70 -4.36
CA GLY A 166 -7.30 4.60 -4.93
C GLY A 166 -7.07 5.57 -6.09
N TRP A 167 -8.03 5.67 -7.02
CA TRP A 167 -7.94 6.55 -8.18
C TRP A 167 -8.05 8.03 -7.79
N ILE A 168 -8.99 8.37 -6.92
CA ILE A 168 -9.17 9.75 -6.46
C ILE A 168 -7.95 10.19 -5.64
N SER A 169 -7.43 9.33 -4.76
CA SER A 169 -6.22 9.62 -4.00
C SER A 169 -5.01 9.83 -4.92
N ALA A 170 -4.83 9.00 -5.96
CA ALA A 170 -3.78 9.15 -6.93
C ALA A 170 -3.82 10.51 -7.64
N TRP A 171 -5.02 10.93 -8.08
CA TRP A 171 -5.22 12.23 -8.68
C TRP A 171 -5.00 13.38 -7.68
N LEU A 172 -5.52 13.23 -6.48
CA LEU A 172 -5.41 14.23 -5.41
C LEU A 172 -3.97 14.41 -4.95
N CYS A 173 -3.21 13.30 -4.87
CA CYS A 173 -1.79 13.28 -4.54
C CYS A 173 -0.95 14.20 -5.46
N ASP A 174 -1.27 14.24 -6.75
CA ASP A 174 -0.62 15.16 -7.70
C ASP A 174 -1.13 16.61 -7.56
N ARG A 175 -2.34 16.81 -7.02
CA ARG A 175 -2.97 18.12 -6.86
C ARG A 175 -2.61 18.84 -5.57
N ILE A 176 -2.82 18.19 -4.43
CA ILE A 176 -2.62 18.79 -3.09
C ILE A 176 -1.25 18.50 -2.49
N GLY A 177 -0.50 17.57 -3.08
CA GLY A 177 0.81 17.11 -2.58
C GLY A 177 0.71 15.79 -1.81
N ARG A 178 1.88 15.20 -1.59
CA ARG A 178 1.99 13.85 -1.02
C ARG A 178 1.62 13.85 0.46
N ARG A 179 2.18 14.80 1.23
CA ARG A 179 1.92 14.92 2.69
C ARG A 179 0.46 15.18 2.99
N ALA A 180 -0.13 16.17 2.34
CA ALA A 180 -1.53 16.55 2.55
C ALA A 180 -2.46 15.37 2.22
N ASN A 181 -2.17 14.64 1.14
CA ASN A 181 -2.93 13.45 0.75
C ASN A 181 -2.86 12.35 1.82
N PHE A 182 -1.67 12.03 2.36
CA PHE A 182 -1.53 11.05 3.43
C PHE A 182 -2.30 11.44 4.69
N ILE A 183 -2.17 12.69 5.13
CA ILE A 183 -2.86 13.18 6.33
C ILE A 183 -4.37 13.11 6.15
N LEU A 184 -4.88 13.61 5.01
CA LEU A 184 -6.30 13.58 4.70
C LEU A 184 -6.85 12.14 4.73
N PHE A 185 -6.24 11.24 3.99
CA PHE A 185 -6.71 9.86 3.90
C PHE A 185 -6.55 9.09 5.21
N ALA A 186 -5.49 9.34 5.98
CA ALA A 186 -5.30 8.74 7.29
C ALA A 186 -6.35 9.19 8.32
N VAL A 187 -6.59 10.50 8.40
CA VAL A 187 -7.60 11.04 9.32
C VAL A 187 -8.99 10.56 8.94
N CYS A 188 -9.35 10.61 7.66
CA CYS A 188 -10.63 10.07 7.19
C CYS A 188 -10.74 8.55 7.41
N SER A 189 -9.64 7.78 7.30
CA SER A 189 -9.63 6.36 7.64
C SER A 189 -9.92 6.13 9.12
N ILE A 190 -9.33 6.92 10.03
CA ILE A 190 -9.64 6.83 11.47
C ILE A 190 -11.13 7.05 11.71
N VAL A 191 -11.67 8.13 11.15
CA VAL A 191 -13.10 8.48 11.34
C VAL A 191 -14.00 7.38 10.80
N THR A 192 -13.73 6.88 9.60
CA THR A 192 -14.56 5.85 8.97
C THR A 192 -14.45 4.50 9.69
N VAL A 193 -13.27 4.12 10.18
CA VAL A 193 -13.09 2.88 10.97
C VAL A 193 -13.87 2.97 12.27
N ILE A 194 -13.74 4.08 13.01
CA ILE A 194 -14.50 4.28 14.24
C ILE A 194 -16.01 4.27 13.94
N GLY A 195 -16.44 4.98 12.91
CA GLY A 195 -17.84 5.00 12.49
C GLY A 195 -18.35 3.60 12.15
N TYR A 196 -17.58 2.82 11.39
CA TYR A 196 -17.96 1.48 10.96
C TYR A 196 -18.01 0.47 12.12
N THR A 197 -17.08 0.56 13.05
CA THR A 197 -16.91 -0.45 14.10
C THR A 197 -17.61 -0.11 15.42
N GLN A 198 -17.86 1.17 15.72
CA GLN A 198 -18.36 1.61 17.01
C GLN A 198 -19.81 2.12 16.98
N LEU A 199 -20.28 2.62 15.83
CA LEU A 199 -21.63 3.18 15.77
C LEU A 199 -22.69 2.06 15.78
N PRO A 200 -23.76 2.22 16.58
CA PRO A 200 -24.91 1.29 16.61
C PRO A 200 -25.83 1.59 15.41
N VAL A 201 -25.33 1.34 14.20
CA VAL A 201 -26.08 1.55 12.95
C VAL A 201 -26.76 0.26 12.48
N ASP A 202 -27.85 0.41 11.72
CA ASP A 202 -28.52 -0.69 11.06
C ASP A 202 -27.70 -1.26 9.89
N ASP A 203 -28.10 -2.42 9.39
CA ASP A 203 -27.38 -3.14 8.34
C ASP A 203 -27.27 -2.32 7.05
N THR A 204 -28.31 -1.55 6.71
CA THR A 204 -28.33 -0.71 5.50
C THR A 204 -27.31 0.42 5.59
N MET A 205 -27.29 1.14 6.72
CA MET A 205 -26.32 2.22 6.93
C MET A 205 -24.89 1.65 6.99
N MET A 206 -24.71 0.48 7.57
CA MET A 206 -23.43 -0.20 7.61
C MET A 206 -22.92 -0.57 6.22
N LEU A 207 -23.81 -1.00 5.32
CA LEU A 207 -23.47 -1.26 3.93
C LEU A 207 -22.91 0.01 3.27
N PHE A 208 -23.60 1.16 3.45
CA PHE A 208 -23.14 2.44 2.91
C PHE A 208 -21.80 2.91 3.54
N LEU A 209 -21.60 2.72 4.84
CA LEU A 209 -20.34 3.04 5.52
C LEU A 209 -19.16 2.17 5.03
N GLY A 210 -19.43 1.03 4.44
CA GLY A 210 -18.42 0.20 3.80
C GLY A 210 -17.71 0.90 2.64
N PHE A 211 -18.41 1.74 1.89
CA PHE A 211 -17.80 2.50 0.78
C PHE A 211 -16.69 3.46 1.27
N PRO A 212 -16.93 4.42 2.18
CA PRO A 212 -15.87 5.29 2.68
C PRO A 212 -14.78 4.53 3.44
N LEU A 213 -15.10 3.42 4.10
CA LEU A 213 -14.10 2.57 4.74
C LEU A 213 -13.08 2.04 3.73
N GLY A 214 -13.54 1.47 2.63
CA GLY A 214 -12.67 1.01 1.53
C GLY A 214 -11.96 2.17 0.83
N PHE A 215 -12.70 3.25 0.56
CA PHE A 215 -12.20 4.45 -0.13
C PHE A 215 -10.98 5.05 0.56
N PHE A 216 -11.07 5.34 1.84
CA PHE A 216 -9.98 6.00 2.56
C PHE A 216 -8.86 5.04 2.92
N SER A 217 -9.15 3.83 3.38
CA SER A 217 -8.11 2.86 3.80
C SER A 217 -7.22 2.41 2.64
N GLN A 218 -7.77 2.23 1.44
CA GLN A 218 -6.99 1.88 0.25
C GLN A 218 -6.32 3.09 -0.38
N GLY A 219 -6.97 4.26 -0.35
CA GLY A 219 -6.44 5.48 -0.94
C GLY A 219 -5.10 5.94 -0.37
N VAL A 220 -4.81 5.61 0.89
CA VAL A 220 -3.50 5.84 1.52
C VAL A 220 -2.35 5.29 0.66
N PHE A 221 -2.52 4.13 0.03
CA PHE A 221 -1.45 3.46 -0.72
C PHE A 221 -1.10 4.12 -2.04
N SER A 222 -2.01 4.87 -2.64
CA SER A 222 -1.78 5.51 -3.95
C SER A 222 -0.64 6.54 -3.91
N GLY A 223 -0.44 7.21 -2.79
CA GLY A 223 0.66 8.14 -2.57
C GLY A 223 2.01 7.48 -2.22
N MET A 224 2.00 6.21 -1.79
CA MET A 224 3.21 5.55 -1.27
C MET A 224 4.32 5.43 -2.32
N GLY A 225 4.01 4.90 -3.49
CA GLY A 225 4.98 4.70 -4.55
C GLY A 225 5.67 5.99 -4.96
N PRO A 226 4.93 7.04 -5.39
CA PRO A 226 5.51 8.32 -5.76
C PRO A 226 6.35 8.93 -4.64
N PHE A 227 5.82 8.95 -3.42
CA PHE A 227 6.48 9.58 -2.29
C PHE A 227 7.80 8.91 -1.93
N LEU A 228 7.81 7.58 -1.81
CA LEU A 228 9.03 6.84 -1.53
C LEU A 228 10.05 6.96 -2.68
N THR A 229 9.60 6.94 -3.94
CA THR A 229 10.46 7.16 -5.11
C THR A 229 11.14 8.53 -5.09
N GLU A 230 10.43 9.56 -4.63
CA GLU A 230 10.89 10.95 -4.57
C GLU A 230 11.79 11.24 -3.37
N LEU A 231 11.72 10.44 -2.30
CA LEU A 231 12.49 10.63 -1.07
C LEU A 231 13.90 10.03 -1.13
N PHE A 232 14.13 9.01 -1.95
CA PHE A 232 15.43 8.36 -2.04
C PHE A 232 16.20 8.74 -3.32
N PRO A 233 17.53 9.00 -3.24
CA PRO A 233 18.39 9.20 -4.41
C PRO A 233 18.37 8.00 -5.37
N THR A 234 18.55 8.24 -6.68
CA THR A 234 18.42 7.21 -7.72
C THR A 234 19.29 5.98 -7.44
N ARG A 235 20.52 6.16 -6.96
CA ARG A 235 21.49 5.08 -6.70
C ARG A 235 21.03 4.09 -5.62
N ILE A 236 20.25 4.54 -4.62
CA ILE A 236 19.75 3.71 -3.51
C ILE A 236 18.21 3.66 -3.45
N ARG A 237 17.52 4.20 -4.46
CA ARG A 237 16.05 4.32 -4.48
C ARG A 237 15.35 2.98 -4.32
N GLY A 238 15.73 2.00 -5.13
CA GLY A 238 15.15 0.65 -5.03
C GLY A 238 15.38 0.02 -3.66
N SER A 239 16.59 0.18 -3.11
CA SER A 239 16.94 -0.32 -1.77
C SER A 239 16.16 0.39 -0.68
N GLY A 240 16.11 1.74 -0.70
CA GLY A 240 15.43 2.54 0.32
C GLY A 240 13.92 2.34 0.31
N GLN A 241 13.31 2.41 -0.86
CA GLN A 241 11.87 2.17 -1.03
C GLN A 241 11.48 0.74 -0.66
N GLY A 242 12.26 -0.25 -1.15
CA GLY A 242 12.03 -1.66 -0.86
C GLY A 242 12.17 -1.98 0.61
N PHE A 243 13.22 -1.47 1.25
CA PHE A 243 13.44 -1.64 2.69
C PHE A 243 12.30 -1.01 3.49
N ALA A 244 12.00 0.28 3.28
CA ALA A 244 10.98 1.00 4.04
C ALA A 244 9.60 0.35 3.91
N TYR A 245 9.21 -0.04 2.69
CA TYR A 245 7.91 -0.66 2.45
C TYR A 245 7.79 -2.05 3.08
N ASN A 246 8.80 -2.92 2.91
CA ASN A 246 8.74 -4.28 3.43
C ASN A 246 9.01 -4.35 4.93
N PHE A 247 9.84 -3.46 5.49
CA PHE A 247 10.00 -3.32 6.94
C PHE A 247 8.66 -2.96 7.58
N GLY A 248 7.98 -1.94 7.05
CA GLY A 248 6.66 -1.54 7.51
C GLY A 248 5.64 -2.68 7.41
N ARG A 249 5.66 -3.43 6.31
CA ARG A 249 4.81 -4.61 6.11
C ARG A 249 5.09 -5.71 7.12
N GLY A 250 6.36 -5.97 7.44
CA GLY A 250 6.77 -6.98 8.42
C GLY A 250 6.26 -6.64 9.82
N ILE A 251 6.41 -5.39 10.26
CA ILE A 251 5.87 -4.92 11.55
C ILE A 251 4.33 -4.97 11.54
N ALA A 252 3.71 -4.47 10.48
CA ALA A 252 2.25 -4.43 10.35
C ALA A 252 1.61 -5.83 10.32
N ALA A 253 2.33 -6.85 9.90
CA ALA A 253 1.87 -8.24 9.92
C ALA A 253 1.58 -8.77 11.34
N MET A 254 2.08 -8.09 12.38
CA MET A 254 1.76 -8.41 13.77
C MET A 254 0.40 -7.83 14.22
N ASN A 255 -0.12 -6.82 13.53
CA ASN A 255 -1.37 -6.16 13.94
C ASN A 255 -2.57 -7.12 14.03
N PRO A 256 -2.80 -8.06 13.11
CA PRO A 256 -3.89 -9.02 13.27
C PRO A 256 -3.80 -9.87 14.53
N LEU A 257 -2.58 -10.27 14.90
CA LEU A 257 -2.35 -10.99 16.17
C LEU A 257 -2.70 -10.11 17.36
N LEU A 258 -2.23 -8.87 17.37
CA LEU A 258 -2.48 -7.90 18.45
C LEU A 258 -3.97 -7.56 18.58
N VAL A 259 -4.68 -7.38 17.47
CA VAL A 259 -6.13 -7.20 17.44
C VAL A 259 -6.83 -8.43 18.05
N GLY A 260 -6.41 -9.64 17.64
CA GLY A 260 -6.95 -10.89 18.19
C GLY A 260 -6.73 -11.04 19.69
N MET A 261 -5.54 -10.70 20.19
CA MET A 261 -5.23 -10.72 21.62
C MET A 261 -6.09 -9.70 22.40
N LEU A 262 -6.24 -8.50 21.88
CA LEU A 262 -7.05 -7.45 22.52
C LEU A 262 -8.55 -7.82 22.49
N SER A 263 -9.00 -8.54 21.46
CA SER A 263 -10.41 -8.99 21.37
C SER A 263 -10.80 -10.04 22.40
N ALA A 264 -9.83 -10.59 23.14
CA ALA A 264 -10.13 -11.45 24.30
C ALA A 264 -10.69 -10.66 25.50
N VAL A 265 -10.46 -9.36 25.58
CA VAL A 265 -10.89 -8.48 26.69
C VAL A 265 -11.80 -7.33 26.26
N LEU A 266 -11.75 -6.94 24.98
CA LEU A 266 -12.62 -5.90 24.41
C LEU A 266 -13.42 -6.47 23.22
N PRO A 267 -14.58 -5.87 22.87
CA PRO A 267 -15.26 -6.19 21.62
C PRO A 267 -14.32 -6.09 20.41
N LEU A 268 -14.49 -6.99 19.43
CA LEU A 268 -13.61 -7.05 18.26
C LEU A 268 -13.59 -5.73 17.48
N GLY A 269 -14.76 -5.07 17.32
CA GLY A 269 -14.86 -3.77 16.68
C GLY A 269 -14.04 -2.70 17.40
N GLN A 270 -14.01 -2.69 18.75
CA GLN A 270 -13.17 -1.77 19.52
C GLN A 270 -11.68 -2.08 19.34
N SER A 271 -11.32 -3.35 19.35
CA SER A 271 -9.95 -3.80 19.15
C SER A 271 -9.40 -3.37 17.77
N ILE A 272 -10.21 -3.53 16.72
CA ILE A 272 -9.89 -3.04 15.37
C ILE A 272 -9.69 -1.52 15.39
N GLY A 273 -10.63 -0.78 16.01
CA GLY A 273 -10.59 0.67 16.11
C GLY A 273 -9.32 1.18 16.79
N VAL A 274 -8.93 0.62 17.92
CA VAL A 274 -7.72 1.01 18.66
C VAL A 274 -6.47 0.86 17.80
N PHE A 275 -6.25 -0.30 17.19
CA PHE A 275 -5.05 -0.52 16.36
C PHE A 275 -5.07 0.28 15.08
N ALA A 276 -6.23 0.52 14.47
CA ALA A 276 -6.35 1.40 13.30
C ALA A 276 -6.01 2.86 13.65
N VAL A 277 -6.48 3.38 14.78
CA VAL A 277 -6.14 4.74 15.27
C VAL A 277 -4.65 4.88 15.53
N ILE A 278 -4.04 3.92 16.22
CA ILE A 278 -2.59 3.93 16.49
C ILE A 278 -1.82 3.91 15.18
N ALA A 279 -2.17 3.03 14.25
CA ALA A 279 -1.45 2.86 12.99
C ALA A 279 -1.59 4.10 12.08
N TYR A 280 -2.80 4.60 11.83
CA TYR A 280 -2.99 5.80 11.02
C TYR A 280 -2.50 7.08 11.72
N GLY A 281 -2.51 7.11 13.04
CA GLY A 281 -1.86 8.16 13.82
C GLY A 281 -0.34 8.19 13.61
N LEU A 282 0.29 7.01 13.63
CA LEU A 282 1.71 6.85 13.32
C LEU A 282 2.06 7.30 11.89
N LEU A 283 1.21 6.92 10.91
CA LEU A 283 1.34 7.38 9.53
C LEU A 283 1.26 8.91 9.45
N THR A 284 0.27 9.51 10.10
CA THR A 284 0.07 10.96 10.11
C THR A 284 1.28 11.67 10.72
N ALA A 285 1.79 11.18 11.85
CA ALA A 285 3.00 11.73 12.49
C ALA A 285 4.23 11.64 11.56
N ALA A 286 4.44 10.50 10.93
CA ALA A 286 5.53 10.32 9.98
C ALA A 286 5.39 11.26 8.75
N ALA A 287 4.18 11.40 8.21
CA ALA A 287 3.90 12.31 7.08
C ALA A 287 4.15 13.78 7.44
N LEU A 288 3.84 14.19 8.68
CA LEU A 288 4.11 15.56 9.15
C LEU A 288 5.62 15.86 9.26
N LEU A 289 6.42 14.86 9.59
CA LEU A 289 7.87 15.00 9.77
C LEU A 289 8.67 14.84 8.47
N LEU A 290 8.09 14.21 7.44
CA LEU A 290 8.71 14.08 6.13
C LEU A 290 8.52 15.36 5.28
N PRO A 291 9.46 15.70 4.39
CA PRO A 291 9.31 16.84 3.48
C PRO A 291 8.24 16.59 2.43
N GLU A 292 7.59 17.66 1.95
CA GLU A 292 6.75 17.58 0.76
C GLU A 292 7.61 17.36 -0.49
N THR A 293 7.16 16.47 -1.38
CA THR A 293 7.92 16.11 -2.58
C THR A 293 7.19 16.39 -3.89
N LYS A 294 6.03 17.05 -3.82
CA LYS A 294 5.23 17.39 -5.01
C LYS A 294 6.06 18.08 -6.09
N GLY A 295 6.01 17.57 -7.30
CA GLY A 295 6.72 18.16 -8.44
C GLY A 295 8.24 17.95 -8.47
N ARG A 296 8.79 17.15 -7.55
CA ARG A 296 10.22 16.90 -7.48
C ARG A 296 10.71 16.16 -8.71
N LEU A 297 11.69 16.75 -9.40
CA LEU A 297 12.37 16.11 -10.52
C LEU A 297 13.34 15.05 -9.99
N LEU A 298 13.32 13.89 -10.61
CA LEU A 298 14.29 12.83 -10.32
C LEU A 298 15.53 13.10 -11.15
N THR A 299 16.53 13.70 -10.53
CA THR A 299 17.82 13.98 -11.16
C THR A 299 18.86 12.94 -10.76
N ALA A 300 19.80 12.64 -11.69
CA ALA A 300 20.99 11.88 -11.36
C ALA A 300 21.87 12.72 -10.40
N GLU A 301 21.83 12.39 -9.15
CA GLU A 301 22.75 12.62 -8.02
C GLU A 301 23.33 13.98 -7.63
N ALA A 302 23.48 14.97 -8.48
CA ALA A 302 24.26 16.17 -8.12
C ALA A 302 23.61 17.09 -7.06
N ALA A 303 22.30 16.96 -6.80
CA ALA A 303 21.54 17.89 -5.95
C ALA A 303 21.43 17.49 -4.47
N TRP A 304 21.62 16.21 -4.12
CA TRP A 304 21.44 15.73 -2.75
C TRP A 304 22.61 16.03 -1.81
N VAL A 305 23.81 16.21 -2.36
CA VAL A 305 25.04 16.42 -1.60
C VAL A 305 25.12 17.84 -1.03
N ARG A 306 24.36 18.80 -1.53
CA ARG A 306 24.51 20.21 -1.19
C ARG A 306 23.48 20.80 -0.24
N GLY A 307 22.65 20.02 0.43
CA GLY A 307 21.81 20.53 1.54
C GLY A 307 20.91 21.74 1.22
N THR A 308 20.76 22.13 -0.04
CA THR A 308 19.95 23.26 -0.46
C THR A 308 18.52 22.80 -0.79
N VAL A 309 17.74 22.65 0.27
CA VAL A 309 16.29 22.82 0.18
C VAL A 309 15.96 24.05 1.00
N ALA A 310 15.87 25.18 0.31
CA ALA A 310 15.15 26.34 0.80
C ALA A 310 13.65 26.12 0.61
#